data_4ce144479b32c728f8a4bf0296409ceb
#
_entry.id   4ce144479b32c728f8a4bf0296409ceb
#
_cell.length_a   1.000
_cell.length_b   1.000
_cell.length_c   1.000
_cell.angle_alpha   90.00
_cell.angle_beta   90.00
_cell.angle_gamma   90.00
#
_symmetry.space_group_name_H-M   'P 1'
#
loop_
_entity.id
_entity.type
_entity.pdbx_description
1 polymer ?
#
loop_
_entity_poly.entity_id
_entity_poly.type
_entity_poly.pdbx_seq_one_letter_code
_entity_poly.pdbx_strand_id
1 'polypeptide(L)'
;MIRFLLVAVFLILFLIGSIPLLIIEWIIGHFNMDLKDRSSLAIVKWAFNVIIFLTGVDITVLGEENVPKDEAVLYVANHRSYFDIVLTYARVPRLTGYISKIEVERVPLLRNWMRNLHCLFLDRQDIKQGLKTILTGIEKLKSGISICIFPEGTRNKEKDTFLPFHGGSFKLAEKSGCPIIPIALNNVADIFEDHVPKIKKTRVVIEYGKPIYPSQLDKETKKNLAGYVSDQIKDMYFKNQSLI
;
A
#
# COMPACT_ATOMS: atom_id res chain seq x y z
N MET A 1 23.39 -11.00 -0.08
CA MET A 1 23.76 -10.64 -1.47
C MET A 1 22.96 -11.43 -2.51
N ILE A 2 22.96 -12.78 -2.49
CA ILE A 2 22.29 -13.59 -3.51
C ILE A 2 20.78 -13.23 -3.65
N ARG A 3 20.04 -13.14 -2.54
CA ARG A 3 18.61 -12.76 -2.59
C ARG A 3 18.37 -11.38 -3.19
N PHE A 4 19.21 -10.40 -2.86
CA PHE A 4 19.13 -9.07 -3.47
C PHE A 4 19.33 -9.14 -4.99
N LEU A 5 20.34 -9.89 -5.45
CA LEU A 5 20.61 -10.07 -6.87
C LEU A 5 19.41 -10.76 -7.55
N LEU A 6 18.86 -11.82 -6.95
CA LEU A 6 17.70 -12.53 -7.51
C LEU A 6 16.48 -11.61 -7.64
N VAL A 7 16.17 -10.81 -6.61
CA VAL A 7 15.06 -9.86 -6.65
C VAL A 7 15.32 -8.75 -7.67
N ALA A 8 16.53 -8.20 -7.74
CA ALA A 8 16.87 -7.15 -8.70
C ALA A 8 16.79 -7.65 -10.14
N VAL A 9 17.36 -8.83 -10.43
CA VAL A 9 17.29 -9.46 -11.75
C VAL A 9 15.83 -9.75 -12.11
N PHE A 10 15.05 -10.33 -11.19
CA PHE A 10 13.64 -10.58 -11.44
C PHE A 10 12.87 -9.30 -11.77
N LEU A 11 13.05 -8.22 -10.99
CA LEU A 11 12.39 -6.94 -11.24
C LEU A 11 12.72 -6.38 -12.63
N ILE A 12 14.00 -6.41 -13.02
CA ILE A 12 14.42 -5.95 -14.35
C ILE A 12 13.78 -6.80 -15.44
N LEU A 13 13.88 -8.12 -15.32
CA LEU A 13 13.31 -9.05 -16.31
C LEU A 13 11.78 -8.93 -16.36
N PHE A 14 11.11 -8.79 -15.22
CA PHE A 14 9.66 -8.57 -15.17
C PHE A 14 9.27 -7.26 -15.87
N LEU A 15 9.91 -6.13 -15.53
CA LEU A 15 9.57 -4.85 -16.15
C LEU A 15 9.77 -4.87 -17.66
N ILE A 16 10.91 -5.37 -18.13
CA ILE A 16 11.19 -5.45 -19.58
C ILE A 16 10.30 -6.49 -20.26
N GLY A 17 10.21 -7.68 -19.69
CA GLY A 17 9.39 -8.79 -20.24
C GLY A 17 7.89 -8.52 -20.18
N SER A 18 7.44 -7.56 -19.35
CA SER A 18 6.03 -7.18 -19.27
C SER A 18 5.59 -6.17 -20.35
N ILE A 19 6.48 -5.71 -21.23
CA ILE A 19 6.10 -4.78 -22.32
C ILE A 19 4.96 -5.33 -23.18
N PRO A 20 5.00 -6.60 -23.68
CA PRO A 20 3.88 -7.18 -24.41
C PRO A 20 2.60 -7.24 -23.58
N LEU A 21 2.70 -7.54 -22.27
CA LEU A 21 1.55 -7.56 -21.37
C LEU A 21 0.92 -6.18 -21.23
N LEU A 22 1.72 -5.11 -21.11
CA LEU A 22 1.20 -3.74 -21.08
C LEU A 22 0.46 -3.35 -22.37
N ILE A 23 0.92 -3.84 -23.53
CA ILE A 23 0.23 -3.64 -24.81
C ILE A 23 -1.11 -4.40 -24.81
N ILE A 24 -1.11 -5.65 -24.36
CA ILE A 24 -2.34 -6.45 -24.22
C ILE A 24 -3.33 -5.77 -23.27
N GLU A 25 -2.87 -5.32 -22.09
CA GLU A 25 -3.70 -4.62 -21.13
C GLU A 25 -4.28 -3.30 -21.71
N TRP A 26 -3.49 -2.60 -22.51
CA TRP A 26 -3.96 -1.41 -23.21
C TRP A 26 -5.07 -1.75 -24.21
N ILE A 27 -4.92 -2.81 -24.99
CA ILE A 27 -5.95 -3.31 -25.93
C ILE A 27 -7.21 -3.72 -25.16
N ILE A 28 -7.07 -4.57 -24.12
CA ILE A 28 -8.19 -5.03 -23.29
C ILE A 28 -8.97 -3.84 -22.73
N GLY A 29 -8.25 -2.82 -22.26
CA GLY A 29 -8.86 -1.63 -21.67
C GLY A 29 -9.74 -0.81 -22.62
N HIS A 30 -9.58 -0.95 -23.95
CA HIS A 30 -10.47 -0.32 -24.93
C HIS A 30 -11.82 -1.05 -25.05
N PHE A 31 -11.86 -2.35 -24.71
CA PHE A 31 -13.06 -3.16 -24.85
C PHE A 31 -13.71 -3.48 -23.50
N ASN A 32 -12.90 -3.70 -22.47
CA ASN A 32 -13.38 -4.13 -21.16
C ASN A 32 -12.44 -3.65 -20.03
N MET A 33 -12.79 -2.54 -19.38
CA MET A 33 -11.98 -1.96 -18.31
C MET A 33 -11.93 -2.86 -17.07
N ASP A 34 -13.04 -3.54 -16.71
CA ASP A 34 -13.07 -4.44 -15.56
C ASP A 34 -12.14 -5.65 -15.76
N LEU A 35 -12.10 -6.21 -16.97
CA LEU A 35 -11.16 -7.30 -17.29
C LEU A 35 -9.71 -6.80 -17.19
N LYS A 36 -9.39 -5.63 -17.73
CA LYS A 36 -8.06 -5.01 -17.60
C LYS A 36 -7.66 -4.83 -16.14
N ASP A 37 -8.56 -4.30 -15.31
CA ASP A 37 -8.29 -4.05 -13.90
C ASP A 37 -8.00 -5.36 -13.15
N ARG A 38 -8.77 -6.42 -13.41
CA ARG A 38 -8.57 -7.74 -12.79
C ARG A 38 -7.29 -8.43 -13.27
N SER A 39 -7.00 -8.41 -14.57
CA SER A 39 -5.79 -9.03 -15.11
C SER A 39 -4.54 -8.28 -14.65
N SER A 40 -4.53 -6.95 -14.70
CA SER A 40 -3.43 -6.14 -14.18
C SER A 40 -3.16 -6.39 -12.70
N LEU A 41 -4.23 -6.49 -11.88
CA LEU A 41 -4.12 -6.85 -10.47
C LEU A 41 -3.50 -8.24 -10.28
N ALA A 42 -3.97 -9.24 -11.04
CA ALA A 42 -3.47 -10.61 -10.94
C ALA A 42 -1.98 -10.70 -11.31
N ILE A 43 -1.56 -10.02 -12.40
CA ILE A 43 -0.17 -10.00 -12.86
C ILE A 43 0.74 -9.38 -11.79
N VAL A 44 0.36 -8.22 -11.23
CA VAL A 44 1.20 -7.54 -10.23
C VAL A 44 1.23 -8.31 -8.91
N LYS A 45 0.11 -8.89 -8.47
CA LYS A 45 0.09 -9.78 -7.29
C LYS A 45 1.01 -10.98 -7.49
N TRP A 46 0.98 -11.61 -8.67
CA TRP A 46 1.89 -12.69 -9.02
C TRP A 46 3.35 -12.23 -8.90
N ALA A 47 3.71 -11.11 -9.52
CA ALA A 47 5.07 -10.58 -9.46
C ALA A 47 5.53 -10.30 -8.02
N PHE A 48 4.67 -9.72 -7.18
CA PHE A 48 5.00 -9.47 -5.79
C PHE A 48 5.12 -10.77 -4.98
N ASN A 49 4.30 -11.78 -5.24
CA ASN A 49 4.45 -13.10 -4.61
C ASN A 49 5.78 -13.77 -5.01
N VAL A 50 6.24 -13.62 -6.26
CA VAL A 50 7.59 -14.09 -6.66
C VAL A 50 8.68 -13.34 -5.88
N ILE A 51 8.57 -12.02 -5.73
CA ILE A 51 9.53 -11.25 -4.91
C ILE A 51 9.54 -11.76 -3.47
N ILE A 52 8.37 -11.94 -2.85
CA ILE A 52 8.23 -12.48 -1.50
C ILE A 52 8.93 -13.83 -1.39
N PHE A 53 8.68 -14.73 -2.32
CA PHE A 53 9.34 -16.04 -2.37
C PHE A 53 10.87 -15.93 -2.45
N LEU A 54 11.39 -15.07 -3.33
CA LEU A 54 12.83 -14.86 -3.51
C LEU A 54 13.52 -14.27 -2.27
N THR A 55 12.80 -13.45 -1.50
CA THR A 55 13.32 -12.93 -0.21
C THR A 55 13.38 -14.02 0.85
N GLY A 56 12.53 -15.03 0.78
CA GLY A 56 12.38 -16.07 1.79
C GLY A 56 11.83 -15.53 3.12
N VAL A 57 11.11 -14.39 3.08
CA VAL A 57 10.48 -13.79 4.25
C VAL A 57 9.43 -14.74 4.85
N ASP A 58 9.38 -14.80 6.17
CA ASP A 58 8.37 -15.54 6.93
C ASP A 58 7.29 -14.54 7.40
N ILE A 59 6.06 -14.70 6.94
CA ILE A 59 4.99 -13.72 7.13
C ILE A 59 3.93 -14.30 8.05
N THR A 60 3.74 -13.67 9.21
CA THR A 60 2.57 -13.90 10.06
C THR A 60 1.53 -12.84 9.74
N VAL A 61 0.30 -13.27 9.43
CA VAL A 61 -0.82 -12.35 9.10
C VAL A 61 -1.93 -12.53 10.13
N LEU A 62 -2.40 -11.43 10.67
CA LEU A 62 -3.46 -11.37 11.67
C LEU A 62 -4.58 -10.46 11.17
N GLY A 63 -5.84 -10.81 11.45
CA GLY A 63 -7.00 -9.97 11.19
C GLY A 63 -7.32 -9.71 9.72
N GLU A 64 -6.80 -10.51 8.78
CA GLU A 64 -7.10 -10.33 7.35
C GLU A 64 -8.60 -10.49 7.06
N GLU A 65 -9.30 -11.24 7.86
CA GLU A 65 -10.76 -11.40 7.85
C GLU A 65 -11.54 -10.11 8.18
N ASN A 66 -10.89 -9.14 8.82
CA ASN A 66 -11.48 -7.82 9.12
C ASN A 66 -11.66 -6.96 7.87
N VAL A 67 -11.00 -7.29 6.76
CA VAL A 67 -11.06 -6.49 5.53
C VAL A 67 -12.38 -6.77 4.81
N PRO A 68 -13.27 -5.76 4.64
CA PRO A 68 -14.50 -5.92 3.86
C PRO A 68 -14.21 -6.36 2.42
N LYS A 69 -15.01 -7.32 1.92
CA LYS A 69 -14.81 -7.87 0.56
C LYS A 69 -15.72 -7.21 -0.48
N ASP A 70 -16.75 -6.54 -0.06
CA ASP A 70 -17.86 -6.01 -0.87
C ASP A 70 -17.87 -4.49 -1.00
N GLU A 71 -17.11 -3.78 -0.18
CA GLU A 71 -16.95 -2.32 -0.26
C GLU A 71 -15.47 -1.88 -0.42
N ALA A 72 -15.26 -0.69 -0.98
CA ALA A 72 -13.94 -0.07 -1.04
C ALA A 72 -13.50 0.44 0.33
N VAL A 73 -12.22 0.34 0.62
CA VAL A 73 -11.65 0.74 1.91
C VAL A 73 -10.44 1.66 1.74
N LEU A 74 -10.18 2.49 2.74
CA LEU A 74 -8.93 3.20 2.88
C LEU A 74 -7.99 2.40 3.79
N TYR A 75 -6.98 1.75 3.21
CA TYR A 75 -5.91 1.15 3.99
C TYR A 75 -4.96 2.22 4.49
N VAL A 76 -4.66 2.19 5.79
CA VAL A 76 -3.73 3.11 6.45
C VAL A 76 -2.68 2.30 7.19
N ALA A 77 -1.40 2.47 6.85
CA ALA A 77 -0.31 1.71 7.44
C ALA A 77 0.84 2.60 7.89
N ASN A 78 1.65 2.14 8.85
CA ASN A 78 2.96 2.68 9.14
C ASN A 78 3.94 2.36 8.00
N HIS A 79 5.00 3.16 7.83
CA HIS A 79 5.88 3.06 6.67
C HIS A 79 7.37 3.08 7.03
N ARG A 80 8.06 1.96 6.82
CA ARG A 80 9.51 1.85 7.03
C ARG A 80 10.28 1.27 5.85
N SER A 81 9.59 0.55 4.94
CA SER A 81 10.24 -0.26 3.92
C SER A 81 9.57 -0.13 2.55
N TYR A 82 10.31 -0.38 1.49
CA TYR A 82 9.73 -0.67 0.17
C TYR A 82 8.91 -1.96 0.19
N PHE A 83 9.29 -2.90 1.06
CA PHE A 83 8.57 -4.16 1.23
C PHE A 83 7.20 -3.99 1.88
N ASP A 84 6.92 -2.86 2.56
CA ASP A 84 5.56 -2.55 3.04
C ASP A 84 4.55 -2.63 1.89
N ILE A 85 4.93 -2.09 0.72
CA ILE A 85 4.09 -2.11 -0.48
C ILE A 85 4.00 -3.53 -1.05
N VAL A 86 5.12 -4.23 -1.18
CA VAL A 86 5.17 -5.59 -1.75
C VAL A 86 4.31 -6.56 -0.96
N LEU A 87 4.47 -6.54 0.37
CA LEU A 87 3.78 -7.45 1.28
C LEU A 87 2.27 -7.19 1.35
N THR A 88 1.88 -5.92 1.48
CA THR A 88 0.46 -5.56 1.58
C THR A 88 -0.26 -5.67 0.24
N TYR A 89 0.38 -5.29 -0.88
CA TYR A 89 -0.24 -5.38 -2.20
C TYR A 89 -0.48 -6.84 -2.65
N ALA A 90 0.42 -7.76 -2.34
CA ALA A 90 0.24 -9.17 -2.62
C ALA A 90 -1.04 -9.75 -1.99
N ARG A 91 -1.58 -9.09 -0.95
CA ARG A 91 -2.71 -9.55 -0.14
C ARG A 91 -4.02 -8.83 -0.39
N VAL A 92 -4.02 -7.70 -1.12
CA VAL A 92 -5.29 -6.97 -1.37
C VAL A 92 -6.33 -7.88 -2.03
N PRO A 93 -7.58 -7.93 -1.52
CA PRO A 93 -8.63 -8.81 -2.07
C PRO A 93 -9.23 -8.25 -3.36
N ARG A 94 -9.08 -6.96 -3.61
CA ARG A 94 -9.69 -6.23 -4.72
C ARG A 94 -8.76 -5.13 -5.23
N LEU A 95 -9.14 -4.51 -6.35
CA LEU A 95 -8.38 -3.42 -6.96
C LEU A 95 -8.12 -2.31 -5.94
N THR A 96 -6.86 -1.99 -5.75
CA THR A 96 -6.37 -1.05 -4.75
C THR A 96 -5.29 -0.16 -5.35
N GLY A 97 -5.53 1.13 -5.39
CA GLY A 97 -4.51 2.12 -5.76
C GLY A 97 -3.67 2.52 -4.55
N TYR A 98 -2.37 2.71 -4.75
CA TYR A 98 -1.48 3.24 -3.70
C TYR A 98 -1.15 4.70 -3.97
N ILE A 99 -1.12 5.52 -2.91
CA ILE A 99 -0.63 6.89 -3.03
C ILE A 99 0.89 6.88 -2.93
N SER A 100 1.54 7.26 -4.02
CA SER A 100 2.98 7.26 -4.18
C SER A 100 3.51 8.69 -4.39
N LYS A 101 4.82 8.87 -4.22
CA LYS A 101 5.50 10.13 -4.56
C LYS A 101 5.45 10.38 -6.07
N ILE A 102 5.32 11.65 -6.47
CA ILE A 102 5.30 12.07 -7.88
C ILE A 102 6.56 11.63 -8.66
N GLU A 103 7.72 11.55 -7.99
CA GLU A 103 8.98 11.17 -8.64
C GLU A 103 8.95 9.75 -9.19
N VAL A 104 8.15 8.85 -8.58
CA VAL A 104 8.01 7.46 -9.05
C VAL A 104 7.33 7.41 -10.43
N GLU A 105 6.51 8.41 -10.77
CA GLU A 105 5.89 8.52 -12.08
C GLU A 105 6.91 8.70 -13.23
N ARG A 106 8.13 9.10 -12.91
CA ARG A 106 9.22 9.24 -13.89
C ARG A 106 9.83 7.90 -14.30
N VAL A 107 9.56 6.81 -13.56
CA VAL A 107 10.09 5.48 -13.86
C VAL A 107 9.21 4.80 -14.91
N PRO A 108 9.68 4.65 -16.17
CA PRO A 108 8.90 4.01 -17.23
C PRO A 108 8.61 2.54 -16.87
N LEU A 109 7.59 1.96 -17.49
CA LEU A 109 7.05 0.62 -17.23
C LEU A 109 6.45 0.48 -15.83
N LEU A 110 7.15 0.87 -14.75
CA LEU A 110 6.61 0.87 -13.39
C LEU A 110 5.38 1.78 -13.30
N ARG A 111 5.48 3.03 -13.77
CA ARG A 111 4.33 3.95 -13.79
C ARG A 111 3.14 3.39 -14.58
N ASN A 112 3.39 2.64 -15.65
CA ASN A 112 2.32 2.08 -16.48
C ASN A 112 1.54 1.02 -15.68
N TRP A 113 2.23 0.11 -15.00
CA TRP A 113 1.59 -0.82 -14.07
C TRP A 113 0.87 -0.11 -12.94
N MET A 114 1.50 0.90 -12.32
CA MET A 114 0.86 1.68 -11.26
C MET A 114 -0.41 2.39 -11.73
N ARG A 115 -0.42 2.93 -12.96
CA ARG A 115 -1.62 3.54 -13.55
C ARG A 115 -2.71 2.52 -13.84
N ASN A 116 -2.37 1.33 -14.33
CA ASN A 116 -3.32 0.24 -14.52
C ASN A 116 -3.96 -0.21 -13.19
N LEU A 117 -3.25 -0.06 -12.08
CA LEU A 117 -3.71 -0.36 -10.74
C LEU A 117 -4.33 0.85 -10.02
N HIS A 118 -4.65 1.91 -10.75
CA HIS A 118 -5.24 3.15 -10.23
C HIS A 118 -4.43 3.84 -9.13
N CYS A 119 -3.12 3.62 -9.07
CA CYS A 119 -2.24 4.34 -8.14
C CYS A 119 -2.27 5.85 -8.43
N LEU A 120 -2.08 6.63 -7.38
CA LEU A 120 -2.09 8.08 -7.43
C LEU A 120 -0.68 8.60 -7.11
N PHE A 121 -0.28 9.64 -7.83
CA PHE A 121 1.02 10.28 -7.65
C PHE A 121 0.83 11.63 -6.97
N LEU A 122 1.44 11.80 -5.81
CA LEU A 122 1.29 12.97 -4.95
C LEU A 122 2.56 13.80 -4.99
N ASP A 123 2.44 15.05 -5.44
CA ASP A 123 3.46 16.06 -5.24
C ASP A 123 3.21 16.74 -3.88
N ARG A 124 4.18 16.61 -2.97
CA ARG A 124 4.09 17.19 -1.64
C ARG A 124 4.51 18.66 -1.58
N GLN A 125 5.16 19.15 -2.64
CA GLN A 125 5.59 20.53 -2.75
C GLN A 125 4.53 21.40 -3.45
N ASP A 126 3.63 20.79 -4.25
CA ASP A 126 2.51 21.46 -4.90
C ASP A 126 1.19 21.15 -4.19
N ILE A 127 0.71 22.12 -3.39
CA ILE A 127 -0.54 22.00 -2.63
C ILE A 127 -1.74 21.79 -3.57
N LYS A 128 -1.75 22.44 -4.74
CA LYS A 128 -2.88 22.33 -5.70
C LYS A 128 -2.91 20.93 -6.31
N GLN A 129 -1.75 20.41 -6.72
CA GLN A 129 -1.63 19.04 -7.24
C GLN A 129 -1.97 18.02 -6.15
N GLY A 130 -1.48 18.23 -4.92
CA GLY A 130 -1.82 17.39 -3.78
C GLY A 130 -3.31 17.33 -3.50
N LEU A 131 -4.00 18.49 -3.50
CA LEU A 131 -5.46 18.54 -3.35
C LEU A 131 -6.17 17.80 -4.49
N LYS A 132 -5.75 17.99 -5.74
CA LYS A 132 -6.32 17.27 -6.89
C LYS A 132 -6.17 15.75 -6.73
N THR A 133 -5.01 15.30 -6.26
CA THR A 133 -4.74 13.87 -6.01
C THR A 133 -5.68 13.30 -4.95
N ILE A 134 -5.90 14.02 -3.84
CA ILE A 134 -6.85 13.62 -2.80
C ILE A 134 -8.28 13.56 -3.34
N LEU A 135 -8.73 14.57 -4.09
CA LEU A 135 -10.06 14.57 -4.71
C LEU A 135 -10.23 13.38 -5.67
N THR A 136 -9.23 13.09 -6.51
CA THR A 136 -9.25 11.91 -7.37
C THR A 136 -9.32 10.61 -6.56
N GLY A 137 -8.63 10.52 -5.43
CA GLY A 137 -8.69 9.37 -4.52
C GLY A 137 -10.09 9.17 -3.92
N ILE A 138 -10.76 10.27 -3.54
CA ILE A 138 -12.15 10.24 -3.04
C ILE A 138 -13.09 9.65 -4.11
N GLU A 139 -12.97 10.11 -5.36
CA GLU A 139 -13.82 9.59 -6.45
C GLU A 139 -13.52 8.10 -6.75
N LYS A 140 -12.26 7.67 -6.66
CA LYS A 140 -11.91 6.26 -6.79
C LYS A 140 -12.54 5.41 -5.68
N LEU A 141 -12.46 5.84 -4.43
CA LEU A 141 -13.11 5.14 -3.30
C LEU A 141 -14.62 5.03 -3.53
N LYS A 142 -15.29 6.11 -3.94
CA LYS A 142 -16.73 6.11 -4.27
C LYS A 142 -17.06 5.18 -5.44
N SER A 143 -16.16 5.01 -6.40
CA SER A 143 -16.34 4.09 -7.53
C SER A 143 -16.01 2.63 -7.20
N GLY A 144 -15.69 2.31 -5.94
CA GLY A 144 -15.42 0.95 -5.50
C GLY A 144 -13.95 0.52 -5.59
N ILE A 145 -13.02 1.42 -5.88
CA ILE A 145 -11.57 1.16 -5.89
C ILE A 145 -10.98 1.53 -4.54
N SER A 146 -10.39 0.57 -3.84
CA SER A 146 -9.71 0.82 -2.56
C SER A 146 -8.45 1.67 -2.74
N ILE A 147 -8.07 2.41 -1.69
CA ILE A 147 -6.84 3.19 -1.68
C ILE A 147 -5.99 2.77 -0.48
N CYS A 148 -4.69 2.65 -0.69
CA CYS A 148 -3.71 2.48 0.38
C CYS A 148 -2.83 3.72 0.52
N ILE A 149 -2.66 4.20 1.75
CA ILE A 149 -1.84 5.35 2.05
C ILE A 149 -0.96 5.09 3.28
N PHE A 150 0.25 5.63 3.22
CA PHE A 150 1.16 5.73 4.34
C PHE A 150 1.17 7.20 4.83
N PRO A 151 0.37 7.56 5.84
CA PRO A 151 0.14 8.96 6.19
C PRO A 151 1.33 9.64 6.86
N GLU A 152 2.37 8.90 7.21
CA GLU A 152 3.69 9.43 7.60
C GLU A 152 4.34 10.24 6.47
N GLY A 153 3.91 9.99 5.24
CA GLY A 153 4.40 10.69 4.07
C GLY A 153 5.82 10.31 3.64
N THR A 154 6.61 9.68 4.47
CA THR A 154 7.95 9.19 4.16
C THR A 154 8.22 7.92 4.96
N ARG A 155 9.22 7.14 4.55
CA ARG A 155 9.66 5.98 5.33
C ARG A 155 10.36 6.45 6.60
N ASN A 156 9.88 5.99 7.74
CA ASN A 156 10.54 6.21 9.01
C ASN A 156 11.84 5.38 9.07
N LYS A 157 12.95 6.00 9.41
CA LYS A 157 14.25 5.34 9.52
C LYS A 157 14.53 4.82 10.94
N GLU A 158 13.80 5.31 11.92
CA GLU A 158 14.00 4.94 13.32
C GLU A 158 13.12 3.75 13.68
N LYS A 159 13.74 2.72 14.25
CA LYS A 159 13.05 1.52 14.70
C LYS A 159 12.14 1.86 15.89
N ASP A 160 10.98 1.19 15.94
CA ASP A 160 10.00 1.26 17.03
C ASP A 160 9.48 2.70 17.31
N THR A 161 9.57 3.58 16.30
CA THR A 161 9.01 4.93 16.35
C THR A 161 8.01 5.15 15.21
N PHE A 162 7.20 6.19 15.32
CA PHE A 162 6.22 6.57 14.33
C PHE A 162 6.34 8.06 14.02
N LEU A 163 6.32 8.41 12.76
CA LEU A 163 6.19 9.81 12.37
C LEU A 163 4.72 10.26 12.51
N PRO A 164 4.47 11.54 12.72
CA PRO A 164 3.11 12.07 12.79
C PRO A 164 2.32 11.77 11.51
N PHE A 165 1.07 11.35 11.67
CA PHE A 165 0.17 11.11 10.56
C PHE A 165 -0.42 12.41 10.03
N HIS A 166 -0.29 12.66 8.73
CA HIS A 166 -0.86 13.83 8.07
C HIS A 166 -2.39 13.74 8.00
N GLY A 167 -3.10 14.64 8.70
CA GLY A 167 -4.57 14.67 8.77
C GLY A 167 -5.27 14.77 7.41
N GLY A 168 -4.62 15.41 6.42
CA GLY A 168 -5.14 15.48 5.04
C GLY A 168 -5.41 14.13 4.39
N SER A 169 -4.66 13.09 4.76
CA SER A 169 -4.83 11.72 4.27
C SER A 169 -6.19 11.13 4.62
N PHE A 170 -6.76 11.52 5.75
CA PHE A 170 -8.02 10.99 6.26
C PHE A 170 -9.26 11.60 5.59
N LYS A 171 -9.09 12.72 4.87
CA LYS A 171 -10.16 13.29 4.02
C LYS A 171 -10.64 12.31 2.94
N LEU A 172 -9.79 11.36 2.56
CA LEU A 172 -10.17 10.26 1.66
C LEU A 172 -11.36 9.48 2.23
N ALA A 173 -11.28 9.00 3.46
CA ALA A 173 -12.36 8.24 4.10
C ALA A 173 -13.53 9.15 4.53
N GLU A 174 -13.26 10.31 5.14
CA GLU A 174 -14.31 11.25 5.57
C GLU A 174 -15.23 11.68 4.43
N LYS A 175 -14.68 11.90 3.23
CA LYS A 175 -15.44 12.43 2.08
C LYS A 175 -15.99 11.35 1.16
N SER A 176 -15.41 10.17 1.14
CA SER A 176 -15.95 9.03 0.39
C SER A 176 -16.98 8.25 1.20
N GLY A 177 -16.90 8.26 2.52
CA GLY A 177 -17.72 7.46 3.42
C GLY A 177 -17.19 6.04 3.64
N CYS A 178 -16.07 5.66 3.01
CA CYS A 178 -15.52 4.31 3.16
C CYS A 178 -14.90 4.08 4.56
N PRO A 179 -14.85 2.82 5.03
CA PRO A 179 -14.13 2.50 6.24
C PRO A 179 -12.63 2.61 6.07
N ILE A 180 -11.93 2.88 7.18
CA ILE A 180 -10.48 2.83 7.29
C ILE A 180 -10.10 1.46 7.84
N ILE A 181 -9.14 0.80 7.19
CA ILE A 181 -8.50 -0.41 7.70
C ILE A 181 -7.09 -0.04 8.17
N PRO A 182 -6.86 0.05 9.49
CA PRO A 182 -5.52 0.27 10.02
C PRO A 182 -4.70 -1.00 9.85
N ILE A 183 -3.43 -0.85 9.42
CA ILE A 183 -2.50 -1.96 9.23
C ILE A 183 -1.24 -1.68 10.03
N ALA A 184 -0.87 -2.59 10.92
CA ALA A 184 0.43 -2.57 11.57
C ALA A 184 1.41 -3.49 10.84
N LEU A 185 2.57 -2.93 10.49
CA LEU A 185 3.66 -3.61 9.78
C LEU A 185 4.88 -3.68 10.68
N ASN A 186 5.19 -4.88 11.17
CA ASN A 186 6.30 -5.13 12.09
C ASN A 186 7.48 -5.74 11.37
N ASN A 187 8.67 -5.25 11.69
CA ASN A 187 9.96 -5.78 11.28
C ASN A 187 10.24 -5.81 9.76
N VAL A 188 9.46 -5.06 8.95
CA VAL A 188 9.57 -5.12 7.50
C VAL A 188 10.86 -4.48 6.99
N ALA A 189 11.40 -3.45 7.66
CA ALA A 189 12.66 -2.82 7.30
C ALA A 189 13.87 -3.76 7.45
N ASP A 190 13.77 -4.76 8.34
CA ASP A 190 14.81 -5.78 8.53
C ASP A 190 14.97 -6.72 7.31
N ILE A 191 14.02 -6.70 6.37
CA ILE A 191 14.20 -7.42 5.10
C ILE A 191 15.33 -6.80 4.27
N PHE A 192 15.39 -5.46 4.19
CA PHE A 192 16.31 -4.77 3.29
C PHE A 192 16.90 -3.48 3.85
N GLU A 193 16.09 -2.50 4.30
CA GLU A 193 16.53 -1.16 4.62
C GLU A 193 17.56 -1.11 5.73
N ASP A 194 17.41 -1.97 6.74
CA ASP A 194 18.33 -2.05 7.87
C ASP A 194 19.64 -2.82 7.51
N HIS A 195 19.73 -3.36 6.27
CA HIS A 195 20.84 -4.19 5.82
C HIS A 195 21.34 -3.90 4.39
N VAL A 196 21.00 -2.75 3.84
CA VAL A 196 21.37 -2.37 2.45
C VAL A 196 22.86 -2.65 2.19
N PRO A 197 23.21 -3.33 1.08
CA PRO A 197 22.38 -3.83 -0.01
C PRO A 197 21.98 -5.33 0.12
N LYS A 198 21.78 -5.85 1.32
CA LYS A 198 21.52 -7.27 1.54
C LYS A 198 20.03 -7.48 1.88
N ILE A 199 19.39 -8.42 1.17
CA ILE A 199 18.08 -8.94 1.59
C ILE A 199 18.31 -10.11 2.54
N LYS A 200 17.69 -10.04 3.72
CA LYS A 200 17.71 -11.08 4.75
C LYS A 200 16.39 -11.83 4.80
N LYS A 201 16.46 -13.12 5.13
CA LYS A 201 15.29 -13.88 5.56
C LYS A 201 14.88 -13.32 6.94
N THR A 202 13.69 -12.79 7.01
CA THR A 202 13.18 -12.06 8.17
C THR A 202 11.79 -12.57 8.50
N ARG A 203 11.46 -12.65 9.78
CA ARG A 203 10.08 -12.83 10.23
C ARG A 203 9.42 -11.46 10.32
N VAL A 204 8.25 -11.31 9.69
CA VAL A 204 7.46 -10.09 9.71
C VAL A 204 6.03 -10.39 10.16
N VAL A 205 5.39 -9.41 10.79
CA VAL A 205 3.98 -9.51 11.16
C VAL A 205 3.20 -8.39 10.45
N ILE A 206 2.07 -8.77 9.87
CA ILE A 206 1.10 -7.86 9.26
C ILE A 206 -0.21 -8.05 10.03
N GLU A 207 -0.69 -7.03 10.72
CA GLU A 207 -2.00 -7.07 11.37
C GLU A 207 -2.95 -6.06 10.74
N TYR A 208 -4.11 -6.57 10.29
CA TYR A 208 -5.23 -5.75 9.82
C TYR A 208 -6.18 -5.54 11.00
N GLY A 209 -6.32 -4.29 11.43
CA GLY A 209 -7.24 -3.91 12.48
C GLY A 209 -8.71 -3.95 12.02
N LYS A 210 -9.64 -3.76 12.98
CA LYS A 210 -11.07 -3.68 12.68
C LYS A 210 -11.39 -2.45 11.83
N PRO A 211 -12.40 -2.52 10.95
CA PRO A 211 -12.83 -1.37 10.16
C PRO A 211 -13.27 -0.21 11.04
N ILE A 212 -12.76 0.99 10.75
CA ILE A 212 -13.14 2.22 11.41
C ILE A 212 -14.00 3.03 10.44
N TYR A 213 -15.27 3.22 10.77
CA TYR A 213 -16.21 4.03 10.00
C TYR A 213 -16.21 5.46 10.55
N PRO A 214 -15.68 6.46 9.83
CA PRO A 214 -15.63 7.85 10.34
C PRO A 214 -17.03 8.41 10.66
N SER A 215 -18.08 7.94 9.98
CA SER A 215 -19.46 8.36 10.23
C SER A 215 -19.98 7.95 11.62
N GLN A 216 -19.47 6.86 12.17
CA GLN A 216 -19.91 6.28 13.45
C GLN A 216 -19.14 6.81 14.66
N LEU A 217 -18.05 7.56 14.45
CA LEU A 217 -17.25 8.12 15.52
C LEU A 217 -17.92 9.35 16.12
N ASP A 218 -17.64 9.63 17.39
CA ASP A 218 -18.04 10.87 18.06
C ASP A 218 -17.30 12.09 17.49
N LYS A 219 -17.77 13.29 17.85
CA LYS A 219 -17.21 14.55 17.30
C LYS A 219 -15.73 14.81 17.69
N GLU A 220 -15.35 14.36 18.87
CA GLU A 220 -13.99 14.59 19.38
C GLU A 220 -12.99 13.68 18.67
N THR A 221 -13.29 12.41 18.59
CA THR A 221 -12.48 11.43 17.82
C THR A 221 -12.36 11.83 16.36
N LYS A 222 -13.45 12.30 15.73
CA LYS A 222 -13.43 12.82 14.35
C LYS A 222 -12.46 14.00 14.15
N LYS A 223 -12.36 14.89 15.13
CA LYS A 223 -11.42 16.03 15.04
C LYS A 223 -9.96 15.58 15.05
N ASN A 224 -9.66 14.46 15.70
CA ASN A 224 -8.31 13.88 15.76
C ASN A 224 -8.26 12.49 15.15
N LEU A 225 -8.93 12.28 14.01
CA LEU A 225 -9.00 10.97 13.36
C LEU A 225 -7.60 10.40 13.02
N ALA A 226 -6.66 11.27 12.65
CA ALA A 226 -5.28 10.86 12.37
C ALA A 226 -4.58 10.31 13.63
N GLY A 227 -4.72 10.97 14.77
CA GLY A 227 -4.20 10.50 16.05
C GLY A 227 -4.85 9.19 16.46
N TYR A 228 -6.17 9.11 16.40
CA TYR A 228 -6.91 7.91 16.75
C TYR A 228 -6.46 6.67 15.94
N VAL A 229 -6.36 6.79 14.60
CA VAL A 229 -5.90 5.68 13.75
C VAL A 229 -4.41 5.36 13.99
N SER A 230 -3.58 6.39 14.22
CA SER A 230 -2.17 6.19 14.58
C SER A 230 -2.03 5.37 15.86
N ASP A 231 -2.82 5.68 16.87
CA ASP A 231 -2.75 4.96 18.16
C ASP A 231 -3.22 3.51 18.02
N GLN A 232 -4.27 3.25 17.24
CA GLN A 232 -4.68 1.87 16.91
C GLN A 232 -3.56 1.07 16.23
N ILE A 233 -2.83 1.69 15.30
CA ILE A 233 -1.70 1.04 14.62
C ILE A 233 -0.54 0.81 15.58
N LYS A 234 -0.22 1.76 16.47
CA LYS A 234 0.81 1.61 17.49
C LYS A 234 0.49 0.48 18.46
N ASP A 235 -0.75 0.41 18.95
CA ASP A 235 -1.19 -0.64 19.88
C ASP A 235 -1.00 -2.03 19.26
N MET A 236 -1.42 -2.23 18.00
CA MET A 236 -1.18 -3.47 17.25
C MET A 236 0.33 -3.72 17.08
N TYR A 237 1.07 -2.69 16.66
CA TYR A 237 2.51 -2.80 16.42
C TYR A 237 3.27 -3.26 17.66
N PHE A 238 3.05 -2.62 18.81
CA PHE A 238 3.76 -2.97 20.05
C PHE A 238 3.32 -4.32 20.61
N LYS A 239 2.04 -4.66 20.50
CA LYS A 239 1.53 -5.99 20.84
C LYS A 239 2.24 -7.09 20.02
N ASN A 240 2.46 -6.87 18.74
CA ASN A 240 3.02 -7.84 17.81
C ASN A 240 4.53 -8.02 17.93
N GLN A 241 5.24 -7.18 18.69
CA GLN A 241 6.69 -7.35 18.92
C GLN A 241 7.06 -8.69 19.53
N SER A 242 6.16 -9.30 20.29
CA SER A 242 6.37 -10.63 20.88
C SER A 242 6.33 -11.79 19.86
N LEU A 243 5.90 -11.52 18.62
CA LEU A 243 5.75 -12.51 17.55
C LEU A 243 6.93 -12.52 16.56
N ILE A 244 7.89 -11.61 16.74
CA ILE A 244 9.05 -11.42 15.85
C ILE A 244 10.26 -12.23 16.28
#